data_116459c89b753988c7147fa11cab8adf
#
_entry.id   116459c89b753988c7147fa11cab8adf
#
_cell.length_a   1.000
_cell.length_b   1.000
_cell.length_c   1.000
_cell.angle_alpha   90.00
_cell.angle_beta   90.00
_cell.angle_gamma   90.00
#
_symmetry.space_group_name_H-M   'P 1'
#
loop_
_entity.id
_entity.type
_entity.pdbx_description
1 polymer ?
#
loop_
_entity_poly.entity_id
_entity_poly.type
_entity_poly.pdbx_seq_one_letter_code
_entity_poly.pdbx_strand_id
1 'polypeptide(L)'
;WVFTEKIDGTNIRVIWDSVKKDITFKGKTDNALIPANLYKELSSMFTTEQLEEIFPETDVCLYGEGYGVKIQSGGNYIPDGNDFILFDIKIGEWWLKREDVAGIAKKLDIDVVPIIGEGTLVDLVNLVVSGFTSKIAKNKSFIAEGIVAKPKIELKTRNGERIITKLKYCD
;
A
#
# COMPACT_ATOMS: atom_id res chain seq x y z
N TRP A 1 -8.03 -16.69 -3.07
CA TRP A 1 -7.16 -15.61 -2.64
C TRP A 1 -6.95 -14.62 -3.78
N VAL A 2 -6.87 -13.34 -3.45
CA VAL A 2 -6.48 -12.27 -4.38
C VAL A 2 -5.01 -11.94 -4.16
N PHE A 3 -4.25 -11.91 -5.25
CA PHE A 3 -2.81 -11.65 -5.23
C PHE A 3 -2.54 -10.23 -5.69
N THR A 4 -1.87 -9.44 -4.86
CA THR A 4 -1.37 -8.11 -5.23
C THR A 4 0.16 -8.09 -5.24
N GLU A 5 0.74 -7.24 -6.07
CA GLU A 5 2.18 -7.06 -6.09
C GLU A 5 2.67 -6.51 -4.74
N LYS A 6 3.68 -7.14 -4.19
CA LYS A 6 4.39 -6.64 -3.01
C LYS A 6 5.47 -5.66 -3.44
N ILE A 7 5.28 -4.40 -3.09
CA ILE A 7 6.22 -3.33 -3.45
C ILE A 7 7.35 -3.29 -2.43
N ASP A 8 8.58 -3.20 -2.90
CA ASP A 8 9.78 -3.11 -2.08
C ASP A 8 10.05 -1.65 -1.70
N GLY A 9 9.59 -1.26 -0.54
CA GLY A 9 9.71 0.10 -0.05
C GLY A 9 9.66 0.17 1.47
N THR A 10 8.96 1.16 1.98
CA THR A 10 8.72 1.36 3.40
C THR A 10 7.24 1.57 3.68
N ASN A 11 6.75 0.95 4.73
CA ASN A 11 5.34 1.04 5.12
C ASN A 11 5.01 2.46 5.60
N ILE A 12 3.92 3.03 5.07
CA ILE A 12 3.46 4.37 5.40
C ILE A 12 1.99 4.31 5.82
N ARG A 13 1.68 5.02 6.89
CA ARG A 13 0.31 5.31 7.31
C ARG A 13 0.03 6.79 7.14
N VAL A 14 -1.03 7.11 6.40
CA VAL A 14 -1.55 8.48 6.27
C VAL A 14 -2.77 8.57 7.18
N ILE A 15 -2.68 9.31 8.27
CA ILE A 15 -3.68 9.38 9.32
C ILE A 15 -4.40 10.71 9.23
N TRP A 16 -5.70 10.66 8.96
CA TRP A 16 -6.59 11.82 8.93
C TRP A 16 -7.40 11.93 10.20
N ASP A 17 -7.27 13.06 10.90
CA ASP A 17 -8.10 13.44 12.03
C ASP A 17 -9.15 14.45 11.57
N SER A 18 -10.40 14.02 11.49
CA SER A 18 -11.51 14.84 10.98
C SER A 18 -11.93 15.96 11.94
N VAL A 19 -11.61 15.85 13.22
CA VAL A 19 -11.90 16.88 14.24
C VAL A 19 -10.86 17.99 14.19
N LYS A 20 -9.58 17.62 14.24
CA LYS A 20 -8.45 18.57 14.19
C LYS A 20 -8.18 19.09 12.77
N LYS A 21 -8.74 18.43 11.75
CA LYS A 21 -8.48 18.75 10.34
C LYS A 21 -7.01 18.70 9.98
N ASP A 22 -6.31 17.70 10.49
CA ASP A 22 -4.88 17.51 10.20
C ASP A 22 -4.55 16.11 9.66
N ILE A 23 -3.39 16.02 9.03
CA ILE A 23 -2.82 14.80 8.47
C ILE A 23 -1.51 14.51 9.19
N THR A 24 -1.34 13.26 9.62
CA THR A 24 -0.08 12.77 10.19
C THR A 24 0.45 11.63 9.35
N PHE A 25 1.74 11.67 8.99
CA PHE A 25 2.43 10.58 8.32
C PHE A 25 3.26 9.79 9.32
N LYS A 26 3.07 8.46 9.35
CA LYS A 26 3.85 7.55 10.20
C LYS A 26 4.30 6.33 9.39
N GLY A 27 5.39 5.72 9.83
CA GLY A 27 5.83 4.44 9.30
C GLY A 27 5.05 3.26 9.90
N LYS A 28 5.64 2.07 9.83
CA LYS A 28 5.03 0.84 10.40
C LYS A 28 4.81 0.97 11.90
N THR A 29 5.74 1.60 12.61
CA THR A 29 5.63 1.95 14.03
C THR A 29 5.55 3.45 14.19
N ASP A 30 5.05 3.92 15.33
CA ASP A 30 4.92 5.36 15.60
C ASP A 30 6.26 6.10 15.66
N ASN A 31 7.34 5.39 16.00
CA ASN A 31 8.68 5.94 16.11
C ASN A 31 9.54 5.70 14.86
N ALA A 32 9.01 5.05 13.82
CA ALA A 32 9.73 4.85 12.57
C ALA A 32 10.00 6.17 11.86
N LEU A 33 11.23 6.39 11.41
CA LEU A 33 11.60 7.58 10.65
C LEU A 33 11.20 7.41 9.18
N ILE A 34 10.61 8.46 8.62
CA ILE A 34 10.27 8.54 7.20
C ILE A 34 11.40 9.31 6.50
N PRO A 35 11.98 8.77 5.40
CA PRO A 35 12.97 9.50 4.63
C PRO A 35 12.47 10.89 4.21
N ALA A 36 13.33 11.92 4.31
CA ALA A 36 12.93 13.31 4.10
C ALA A 36 12.30 13.57 2.73
N ASN A 37 12.87 12.99 1.66
CA ASN A 37 12.32 13.16 0.31
C ASN A 37 10.95 12.50 0.15
N LEU A 38 10.73 11.33 0.78
CA LEU A 38 9.43 10.67 0.79
C LEU A 38 8.42 11.51 1.58
N TYR A 39 8.80 12.03 2.74
CA TYR A 39 7.93 12.89 3.54
C TYR A 39 7.46 14.13 2.76
N LYS A 40 8.38 14.76 2.04
CA LYS A 40 8.08 15.90 1.17
C LYS A 40 7.07 15.53 0.08
N GLU A 41 7.26 14.39 -0.55
CA GLU A 41 6.33 13.89 -1.58
C GLU A 41 4.95 13.59 -1.00
N LEU A 42 4.87 12.92 0.15
CA LEU A 42 3.61 12.65 0.85
C LEU A 42 2.87 13.95 1.19
N SER A 43 3.58 14.97 1.64
CA SER A 43 3.00 16.28 1.98
C SER A 43 2.42 17.00 0.76
N SER A 44 2.95 16.76 -0.44
CA SER A 44 2.39 17.30 -1.68
C SER A 44 1.24 16.47 -2.24
N MET A 45 1.22 15.15 -1.99
CA MET A 45 0.17 14.24 -2.46
C MET A 45 -1.13 14.36 -1.65
N PHE A 46 -1.02 14.57 -0.34
CA PHE A 46 -2.16 14.58 0.59
C PHE A 46 -2.36 15.96 1.18
N THR A 47 -3.48 16.59 0.84
CA THR A 47 -3.88 17.90 1.38
C THR A 47 -5.07 17.76 2.32
N THR A 48 -5.16 18.66 3.29
CA THR A 48 -6.29 18.68 4.23
C THR A 48 -7.62 18.93 3.51
N GLU A 49 -7.61 19.76 2.47
CA GLU A 49 -8.78 20.07 1.66
C GLU A 49 -9.36 18.82 0.98
N GLN A 50 -8.52 17.99 0.38
CA GLN A 50 -8.94 16.75 -0.28
C GLN A 50 -9.53 15.75 0.72
N LEU A 51 -8.87 15.57 1.86
CA LEU A 51 -9.33 14.62 2.87
C LEU A 51 -10.59 15.11 3.59
N GLU A 52 -10.70 16.40 3.82
CA GLU A 52 -11.94 16.98 4.35
C GLU A 52 -13.11 16.82 3.40
N GLU A 53 -12.91 16.98 2.10
CA GLU A 53 -13.95 16.77 1.09
C GLU A 53 -14.46 15.32 1.07
N ILE A 54 -13.54 14.34 1.18
CA ILE A 54 -13.88 12.92 1.12
C ILE A 54 -14.38 12.41 2.48
N PHE A 55 -13.75 12.85 3.56
CA PHE A 55 -14.00 12.39 4.94
C PHE A 55 -14.24 13.57 5.88
N PRO A 56 -15.34 14.32 5.71
CA PRO A 56 -15.58 15.56 6.50
C PRO A 56 -15.73 15.32 7.99
N GLU A 57 -16.27 14.17 8.40
CA GLU A 57 -16.58 13.84 9.80
C GLU A 57 -16.07 12.45 10.21
N THR A 58 -15.19 11.87 9.42
CA THR A 58 -14.72 10.50 9.63
C THR A 58 -13.20 10.46 9.67
N ASP A 59 -12.65 9.95 10.77
CA ASP A 59 -11.22 9.64 10.86
C ASP A 59 -10.91 8.44 9.97
N VAL A 60 -9.78 8.49 9.28
CA VAL A 60 -9.37 7.44 8.38
C VAL A 60 -7.86 7.22 8.46
N CYS A 61 -7.44 5.98 8.28
CA CYS A 61 -6.04 5.63 8.11
C CYS A 61 -5.85 4.94 6.75
N LEU A 62 -5.03 5.56 5.90
CA LEU A 62 -4.60 5.01 4.63
C LEU A 62 -3.29 4.27 4.83
N TYR A 63 -3.22 3.03 4.38
CA TYR A 63 -2.02 2.19 4.45
C TYR A 63 -1.45 1.99 3.06
N GLY A 64 -0.17 2.25 2.92
CA GLY A 64 0.50 2.08 1.64
C GLY A 64 1.99 1.87 1.78
N GLU A 65 2.65 1.79 0.64
CA GLU A 65 4.10 1.66 0.54
C GLU A 65 4.68 2.92 -0.07
N GLY A 66 5.61 3.54 0.67
CA GLY A 66 6.46 4.59 0.13
C GLY A 66 7.65 3.93 -0.57
N TYR A 67 7.95 4.32 -1.79
CA TYR A 67 8.98 3.70 -2.60
C TYR A 67 9.67 4.70 -3.51
N GLY A 68 10.74 4.27 -4.14
CA GLY A 68 11.53 5.10 -5.05
C GLY A 68 13.00 5.11 -4.70
N VAL A 69 13.74 6.02 -5.30
CA VAL A 69 15.19 6.11 -5.17
C VAL A 69 15.61 6.20 -3.70
N LYS A 70 16.69 5.50 -3.35
CA LYS A 70 17.25 5.41 -1.99
C LYS A 70 16.34 4.74 -0.94
N ILE A 71 15.28 4.09 -1.36
CA ILE A 71 14.41 3.28 -0.50
C ILE A 71 14.46 1.84 -1.01
N GLN A 72 15.13 0.93 -0.31
CA GLN A 72 15.29 -0.48 -0.69
C GLN A 72 15.73 -0.60 -2.17
N SER A 73 15.07 -1.46 -2.96
CA SER A 73 15.30 -1.60 -4.41
C SER A 73 14.64 -0.50 -5.25
N GLY A 74 14.22 0.58 -4.63
CA GLY A 74 13.31 1.59 -5.19
C GLY A 74 13.76 2.31 -6.44
N GLY A 75 15.07 2.35 -6.72
CA GLY A 75 15.60 2.89 -7.97
C GLY A 75 15.14 2.14 -9.23
N ASN A 76 14.73 0.87 -9.10
CA ASN A 76 14.11 0.11 -10.19
C ASN A 76 12.67 0.57 -10.48
N TYR A 77 11.95 1.03 -9.46
CA TYR A 77 10.61 1.60 -9.62
C TYR A 77 10.69 3.01 -10.19
N ILE A 78 11.41 3.91 -9.48
CA ILE A 78 11.59 5.31 -9.86
C ILE A 78 13.07 5.69 -9.64
N PRO A 79 13.83 5.94 -10.71
CA PRO A 79 15.28 6.21 -10.59
C PRO A 79 15.62 7.52 -9.90
N ASP A 80 14.75 8.51 -9.92
CA ASP A 80 15.01 9.88 -9.48
C ASP A 80 13.87 10.55 -8.72
N GLY A 81 13.10 9.77 -7.97
CA GLY A 81 11.99 10.30 -7.18
C GLY A 81 11.43 9.29 -6.20
N ASN A 82 10.47 9.74 -5.41
CA ASN A 82 9.71 8.90 -4.50
C ASN A 82 8.22 9.02 -4.80
N ASP A 83 7.48 7.99 -4.44
CA ASP A 83 6.03 7.93 -4.61
C ASP A 83 5.41 7.08 -3.50
N PHE A 84 4.10 7.04 -3.48
CA PHE A 84 3.29 6.28 -2.55
C PHE A 84 2.25 5.47 -3.32
N ILE A 85 2.06 4.22 -2.93
CA ILE A 85 1.04 3.36 -3.51
C ILE A 85 0.17 2.78 -2.39
N LEU A 86 -1.14 2.93 -2.53
CA LEU A 86 -2.13 2.52 -1.53
C LEU A 86 -2.38 1.02 -1.59
N PHE A 87 -2.58 0.36 -0.44
CA PHE A 87 -3.00 -1.05 -0.42
C PHE A 87 -4.15 -1.35 0.53
N ASP A 88 -4.40 -0.54 1.55
CA ASP A 88 -5.52 -0.71 2.48
C ASP A 88 -6.02 0.62 3.02
N ILE A 89 -7.29 0.64 3.45
CA ILE A 89 -7.90 1.75 4.19
C ILE A 89 -8.65 1.18 5.38
N LYS A 90 -8.44 1.78 6.55
CA LYS A 90 -9.16 1.45 7.78
C LYS A 90 -9.97 2.63 8.28
N ILE A 91 -11.24 2.40 8.57
CA ILE A 91 -12.15 3.38 9.19
C ILE A 91 -12.71 2.74 10.47
N GLY A 92 -12.36 3.27 11.63
CA GLY A 92 -12.66 2.64 12.91
C GLY A 92 -12.02 1.24 12.96
N GLU A 93 -12.84 0.22 13.19
CA GLU A 93 -12.40 -1.19 13.18
C GLU A 93 -12.60 -1.89 11.83
N TRP A 94 -13.05 -1.17 10.80
CA TRP A 94 -13.39 -1.72 9.50
C TRP A 94 -12.27 -1.54 8.48
N TRP A 95 -11.87 -2.63 7.87
CA TRP A 95 -11.03 -2.63 6.68
C TRP A 95 -11.93 -2.57 5.44
N LEU A 96 -11.68 -1.60 4.57
CA LEU A 96 -12.48 -1.42 3.37
C LEU A 96 -12.22 -2.52 2.34
N LYS A 97 -13.23 -2.82 1.52
CA LYS A 97 -13.10 -3.72 0.38
C LYS A 97 -12.22 -3.11 -0.69
N ARG A 98 -11.63 -3.95 -1.53
CA ARG A 98 -10.77 -3.52 -2.63
C ARG A 98 -11.43 -2.47 -3.53
N GLU A 99 -12.71 -2.64 -3.86
CA GLU A 99 -13.45 -1.70 -4.72
C GLU A 99 -13.55 -0.31 -4.09
N ASP A 100 -13.77 -0.25 -2.79
CA ASP A 100 -13.86 1.01 -2.05
C ASP A 100 -12.48 1.67 -1.93
N VAL A 101 -11.44 0.88 -1.67
CA VAL A 101 -10.05 1.36 -1.66
C VAL A 101 -9.69 1.97 -3.01
N ALA A 102 -9.99 1.28 -4.11
CA ALA A 102 -9.74 1.77 -5.47
C ALA A 102 -10.54 3.04 -5.78
N GLY A 103 -11.80 3.12 -5.33
CA GLY A 103 -12.65 4.30 -5.50
C GLY A 103 -12.11 5.54 -4.78
N ILE A 104 -11.64 5.38 -3.55
CA ILE A 104 -11.01 6.46 -2.77
C ILE A 104 -9.67 6.86 -3.38
N ALA A 105 -8.85 5.92 -3.80
CA ALA A 105 -7.59 6.19 -4.49
C ALA A 105 -7.81 7.05 -5.75
N LYS A 106 -8.84 6.75 -6.51
CA LYS A 106 -9.20 7.53 -7.70
C LYS A 106 -9.58 8.98 -7.33
N LYS A 107 -10.34 9.18 -6.25
CA LYS A 107 -10.69 10.52 -5.75
C LYS A 107 -9.47 11.30 -5.28
N LEU A 108 -8.47 10.62 -4.72
CA LEU A 108 -7.23 11.21 -4.25
C LEU A 108 -6.16 11.34 -5.35
N ASP A 109 -6.41 10.81 -6.54
CA ASP A 109 -5.46 10.74 -7.66
C ASP A 109 -4.15 10.04 -7.26
N ILE A 110 -4.29 8.91 -6.58
CA ILE A 110 -3.17 8.05 -6.17
C ILE A 110 -3.34 6.62 -6.69
N ASP A 111 -2.24 5.92 -6.83
CA ASP A 111 -2.23 4.54 -7.31
C ASP A 111 -2.56 3.53 -6.19
N VAL A 112 -3.10 2.40 -6.58
CA VAL A 112 -3.34 1.23 -5.73
C VAL A 112 -2.47 0.07 -6.23
N VAL A 113 -1.93 -0.73 -5.30
CA VAL A 113 -1.14 -1.92 -5.67
C VAL A 113 -1.88 -2.78 -6.68
N PRO A 114 -1.22 -3.18 -7.78
CA PRO A 114 -1.89 -3.91 -8.84
C PRO A 114 -2.26 -5.32 -8.41
N ILE A 115 -3.43 -5.77 -8.86
CA ILE A 115 -3.83 -7.18 -8.76
C ILE A 115 -3.07 -7.96 -9.82
N ILE A 116 -2.34 -8.98 -9.38
CA ILE A 116 -1.55 -9.86 -10.25
C ILE A 116 -2.37 -11.07 -10.71
N GLY A 117 -3.28 -11.53 -9.86
CA GLY A 117 -4.13 -12.68 -10.15
C GLY A 117 -4.95 -13.14 -8.94
N GLU A 118 -5.59 -14.26 -9.10
CA GLU A 118 -6.37 -14.93 -8.08
C GLU A 118 -6.10 -16.44 -8.13
N GLY A 119 -6.28 -17.13 -7.02
CA GLY A 119 -6.12 -18.56 -6.97
C GLY A 119 -5.97 -19.12 -5.56
N THR A 120 -5.42 -20.33 -5.50
CA THR A 120 -5.10 -21.02 -4.26
C THR A 120 -3.72 -20.60 -3.73
N LEU A 121 -3.37 -21.00 -2.53
CA LEU A 121 -2.02 -20.78 -1.99
C LEU A 121 -0.95 -21.55 -2.79
N VAL A 122 -1.30 -22.67 -3.42
CA VAL A 122 -0.39 -23.38 -4.33
C VAL A 122 -0.09 -22.54 -5.58
N ASP A 123 -1.13 -21.91 -6.14
CA ASP A 123 -0.97 -21.00 -7.28
C ASP A 123 -0.08 -19.81 -6.91
N LEU A 124 -0.23 -19.27 -5.70
CA LEU A 124 0.63 -18.21 -5.15
C LEU A 124 2.10 -18.64 -5.14
N VAL A 125 2.39 -19.82 -4.59
CA VAL A 125 3.77 -20.34 -4.53
C VAL A 125 4.36 -20.50 -5.92
N ASN A 126 3.61 -21.12 -6.84
CA ASN A 126 4.06 -21.33 -8.22
C ASN A 126 4.37 -20.00 -8.93
N LEU A 127 3.51 -19.01 -8.75
CA LEU A 127 3.69 -17.69 -9.36
C LEU A 127 4.94 -16.98 -8.82
N VAL A 128 5.15 -17.02 -7.50
CA VAL A 128 6.31 -16.38 -6.87
C VAL A 128 7.60 -17.10 -7.23
N VAL A 129 7.63 -18.44 -7.21
CA VAL A 129 8.82 -19.23 -7.58
C VAL A 129 9.21 -18.99 -9.05
N SER A 130 8.24 -18.90 -9.95
CA SER A 130 8.49 -18.57 -11.36
C SER A 130 9.02 -17.15 -11.56
N GLY A 131 8.71 -16.25 -10.62
CA GLY A 131 8.99 -14.82 -10.73
C GLY A 131 8.08 -14.14 -11.75
N PHE A 132 7.88 -12.86 -11.56
CA PHE A 132 7.16 -12.00 -12.53
C PHE A 132 7.74 -10.59 -12.49
N THR A 133 7.65 -9.88 -13.61
CA THR A 133 8.11 -8.50 -13.67
C THR A 133 7.12 -7.56 -12.97
N SER A 134 7.66 -6.59 -12.25
CA SER A 134 6.85 -5.56 -11.59
C SER A 134 5.92 -4.86 -12.57
N LYS A 135 4.68 -4.66 -12.17
CA LYS A 135 3.68 -3.93 -12.97
C LYS A 135 3.87 -2.41 -12.89
N ILE A 136 4.53 -1.92 -11.85
CA ILE A 136 4.69 -0.48 -11.61
C ILE A 136 6.10 0.04 -11.91
N ALA A 137 7.11 -0.83 -11.98
CA ALA A 137 8.50 -0.41 -12.17
C ALA A 137 8.74 0.21 -13.54
N LYS A 138 9.51 1.31 -13.57
CA LYS A 138 10.03 1.90 -14.81
C LYS A 138 11.02 0.96 -15.49
N ASN A 139 11.85 0.26 -14.72
CA ASN A 139 12.68 -0.81 -15.22
C ASN A 139 11.81 -2.04 -15.55
N LYS A 140 11.51 -2.25 -16.81
CA LYS A 140 10.59 -3.31 -17.27
C LYS A 140 11.14 -4.73 -17.13
N SER A 141 12.41 -4.89 -16.81
CA SER A 141 13.02 -6.20 -16.49
C SER A 141 13.11 -6.47 -14.99
N PHE A 142 12.68 -5.53 -14.15
CA PHE A 142 12.74 -5.70 -12.71
C PHE A 142 11.76 -6.76 -12.24
N ILE A 143 12.27 -7.80 -11.57
CA ILE A 143 11.43 -8.83 -10.96
C ILE A 143 10.80 -8.27 -9.68
N ALA A 144 9.50 -8.43 -9.55
CA ALA A 144 8.77 -7.99 -8.36
C ALA A 144 9.30 -8.67 -7.08
N GLU A 145 9.26 -7.97 -5.96
CA GLU A 145 9.70 -8.53 -4.66
C GLU A 145 8.91 -9.78 -4.28
N GLY A 146 7.63 -9.82 -4.62
CA GLY A 146 6.75 -10.93 -4.28
C GLY A 146 5.28 -10.55 -4.35
N ILE A 147 4.49 -11.27 -3.57
CA ILE A 147 3.02 -11.14 -3.53
C ILE A 147 2.54 -10.96 -2.09
N VAL A 148 1.52 -10.13 -1.94
CA VAL A 148 0.63 -10.10 -0.77
C VAL A 148 -0.69 -10.72 -1.19
N ALA A 149 -1.11 -11.77 -0.50
CA ALA A 149 -2.37 -12.46 -0.79
C ALA A 149 -3.36 -12.32 0.37
N LYS A 150 -4.60 -12.03 0.02
CA LYS A 150 -5.72 -11.92 0.95
C LYS A 150 -6.89 -12.76 0.43
N PRO A 151 -7.73 -13.34 1.31
CA PRO A 151 -9.02 -13.89 0.88
C PRO A 151 -9.86 -12.83 0.17
N LYS A 152 -10.72 -13.23 -0.76
CA LYS A 152 -11.63 -12.31 -1.48
C LYS A 152 -12.53 -11.50 -0.56
N ILE A 153 -12.89 -12.08 0.58
CA ILE A 153 -13.62 -11.40 1.65
C ILE A 153 -12.70 -11.22 2.86
N GLU A 154 -12.87 -10.14 3.59
CA GLU A 154 -12.08 -9.89 4.78
C GLU A 154 -12.36 -10.96 5.84
N LEU A 155 -11.35 -11.74 6.17
CA LEU A 155 -11.39 -12.77 7.19
C LEU A 155 -10.42 -12.45 8.32
N LYS A 156 -10.83 -12.79 9.52
CA LYS A 156 -10.02 -12.62 10.73
C LYS A 156 -9.89 -13.95 11.47
N THR A 157 -8.78 -14.12 12.15
CA THR A 157 -8.58 -15.19 13.09
C THR A 157 -9.50 -15.02 14.31
N ARG A 158 -9.59 -16.04 15.15
CA ARG A 158 -10.33 -15.97 16.41
C ARG A 158 -9.85 -14.83 17.34
N ASN A 159 -8.58 -14.45 17.22
CA ASN A 159 -7.98 -13.35 18.00
C ASN A 159 -8.17 -11.97 17.36
N GLY A 160 -8.89 -11.89 16.24
CA GLY A 160 -9.16 -10.63 15.55
C GLY A 160 -8.08 -10.19 14.56
N GLU A 161 -7.03 -10.98 14.36
CA GLU A 161 -5.99 -10.69 13.37
C GLU A 161 -6.48 -10.98 11.95
N ARG A 162 -6.09 -10.14 11.01
CA ARG A 162 -6.43 -10.34 9.59
C ARG A 162 -5.70 -11.57 9.02
N ILE A 163 -6.38 -12.28 8.14
CA ILE A 163 -5.77 -13.38 7.39
C ILE A 163 -5.13 -12.81 6.13
N ILE A 164 -3.82 -12.64 6.18
CA ILE A 164 -2.98 -12.13 5.09
C ILE A 164 -1.73 -12.99 5.03
N THR A 165 -1.32 -13.37 3.82
CA THR A 165 -0.03 -14.04 3.63
C THR A 165 0.84 -13.24 2.68
N LYS A 166 2.15 -13.32 2.86
CA LYS A 166 3.17 -12.65 2.05
C LYS A 166 4.23 -13.66 1.66
N LEU A 167 4.62 -13.64 0.41
CA LEU A 167 5.68 -14.50 -0.09
C LEU A 167 6.59 -13.68 -1.00
N LYS A 168 7.91 -13.76 -0.77
CA LYS A 168 8.91 -13.06 -1.56
C LYS A 168 9.54 -14.00 -2.59
N TYR A 169 9.98 -13.45 -3.69
CA TYR A 169 10.65 -14.19 -4.76
C TYR A 169 11.94 -14.90 -4.27
N CYS A 170 12.62 -14.32 -3.28
CA CYS A 170 13.84 -14.91 -2.70
C CYS A 170 13.59 -15.87 -1.53
N ASP A 171 12.34 -16.08 -1.11
CA ASP A 171 11.98 -17.06 -0.06
C ASP A 171 11.87 -18.50 -0.66
#